data_320cd58224825341c2f6103f20a64230
#
_entry.id   320cd58224825341c2f6103f20a64230
#
_cell.length_a   1.000
_cell.length_b   1.000
_cell.length_c   1.000
_cell.angle_alpha   90.00
_cell.angle_beta   90.00
_cell.angle_gamma   90.00
#
_symmetry.space_group_name_H-M   'P 1'
#
loop_
_entity.id
_entity.type
_entity.pdbx_description
1 polymer ?
#
loop_
_entity_poly.entity_id
_entity_poly.type
_entity_poly.pdbx_seq_one_letter_code
_entity_poly.pdbx_strand_id
1 'polypeptide(L)' 'MQKVYVSVICKCDKEGVTLPIRICWDDGRSWNINRVLHACTAAHHEFEGIRYTIKIGSAEKYLYRDGLQWYVDRSP' A
#
# COMPACT_ATOMS: atom_id res chain seq x y z
N MET A 1 -15.68 -3.16 -0.04
CA MET A 1 -14.34 -2.88 0.52
C MET A 1 -14.47 -2.08 1.79
N GLN A 2 -13.74 -2.45 2.82
CA GLN A 2 -13.68 -1.69 4.06
C GLN A 2 -12.30 -1.01 4.18
N LYS A 3 -12.25 0.27 3.86
CA LYS A 3 -11.00 1.03 3.84
C LYS A 3 -10.58 1.40 5.25
N VAL A 4 -9.31 1.13 5.58
CA VAL A 4 -8.66 1.65 6.77
C VAL A 4 -7.46 2.45 6.32
N TYR A 5 -7.46 3.75 6.61
CA TYR A 5 -6.37 4.63 6.22
C TYR A 5 -5.19 4.43 7.15
N VAL A 6 -4.00 4.39 6.57
CA VAL A 6 -2.76 4.13 7.29
C VAL A 6 -1.71 5.16 6.86
N SER A 7 -0.71 5.35 7.72
CA SER A 7 0.48 6.11 7.37
C SER A 7 1.47 5.18 6.68
N VAL A 8 2.19 5.70 5.71
CA VAL A 8 3.16 4.91 4.96
C VAL A 8 4.44 5.71 4.81
N ILE A 9 5.57 5.07 5.12
CA ILE A 9 6.88 5.62 4.83
C ILE A 9 7.27 5.19 3.43
N CYS A 10 7.62 6.15 2.59
CA CYS A 10 7.95 5.93 1.19
C CYS A 10 9.37 6.34 0.88
N LYS A 11 9.94 5.69 -0.11
CA LYS A 11 11.17 6.12 -0.77
C LYS A 11 10.81 6.65 -2.14
N CYS A 12 11.30 7.85 -2.47
CA CYS A 12 11.18 8.41 -3.82
C CYS A 12 12.55 8.37 -4.46
N ASP A 13 12.68 7.71 -5.60
CA ASP A 13 13.96 7.61 -6.28
C ASP A 13 14.23 8.82 -7.17
N LYS A 14 15.41 8.86 -7.80
CA LYS A 14 15.82 9.97 -8.65
C LYS A 14 14.96 10.16 -9.90
N GLU A 15 14.19 9.16 -10.25
CA GLU A 15 13.29 9.20 -11.41
C GLU A 15 11.86 9.56 -11.01
N GLY A 16 11.63 9.82 -9.71
CA GLY A 16 10.33 10.19 -9.18
C GLY A 16 9.41 9.02 -8.86
N VAL A 17 9.92 7.80 -8.94
CA VAL A 17 9.14 6.62 -8.59
C VAL A 17 9.03 6.53 -7.07
N THR A 18 7.80 6.45 -6.56
CA THR A 18 7.52 6.33 -5.13
C THR A 18 7.25 4.88 -4.79
N LEU A 19 8.01 4.35 -3.84
CA LEU A 19 7.85 2.98 -3.35
C LEU A 19 7.54 3.00 -1.86
N PRO A 20 6.48 2.31 -1.42
CA PRO A 20 6.20 2.17 0.00
C PRO A 20 7.22 1.22 0.64
N ILE A 21 7.74 1.59 1.81
CA ILE A 21 8.73 0.77 2.52
C ILE A 21 8.26 0.32 3.89
N ARG A 22 7.28 1.00 4.48
CA ARG A 22 6.74 0.63 5.80
C ARG A 22 5.32 1.14 5.95
N ILE A 23 4.44 0.31 6.50
CA ILE A 23 3.09 0.68 6.90
C ILE A 23 3.09 0.95 8.39
N CYS A 24 2.55 2.09 8.81
CA CYS A 24 2.46 2.49 10.21
C CYS A 24 0.99 2.63 10.61
N TRP A 25 0.59 1.88 11.63
CA TRP A 25 -0.78 1.91 12.16
C TRP A 25 -0.89 2.94 13.27
N ASP A 26 -2.09 3.47 13.48
CA ASP A 26 -2.33 4.48 14.51
C ASP A 26 -2.04 3.99 15.93
N ASP A 27 -2.11 2.67 16.16
CA ASP A 27 -1.83 2.07 17.46
C ASP A 27 -0.33 1.86 17.74
N GLY A 28 0.54 2.33 16.84
CA GLY A 28 1.98 2.24 16.99
C GLY A 28 2.62 1.01 16.36
N ARG A 29 1.83 0.05 15.89
CA ARG A 29 2.38 -1.10 15.15
C ARG A 29 2.90 -0.64 13.79
N SER A 30 3.91 -1.34 13.29
CA SER A 30 4.40 -1.08 11.94
C SER A 30 4.82 -2.38 11.26
N TRP A 31 4.71 -2.40 9.93
CA TRP A 31 5.12 -3.52 9.11
C TRP A 31 6.10 -3.04 8.06
N ASN A 32 7.26 -3.68 8.01
CA ASN A 32 8.22 -3.42 6.94
C ASN A 32 7.76 -4.12 5.67
N ILE A 33 7.80 -3.39 4.56
CA ILE A 33 7.50 -3.95 3.25
C ILE A 33 8.81 -4.47 2.68
N ASN A 34 8.91 -5.78 2.52
CA ASN A 34 10.11 -6.41 2.00
C ASN A 34 10.28 -6.14 0.51
N ARG A 35 9.15 -6.08 -0.23
CA ARG A 35 9.20 -5.97 -1.68
C ARG A 35 7.86 -5.50 -2.22
N VAL A 36 7.90 -4.69 -3.26
CA VAL A 36 6.74 -4.37 -4.10
C VAL A 36 6.81 -5.27 -5.32
N LEU A 37 5.83 -6.14 -5.47
CA LEU A 37 5.80 -7.13 -6.55
C LEU A 37 5.13 -6.59 -7.80
N HIS A 38 4.10 -5.77 -7.61
CA HIS A 38 3.27 -5.29 -8.72
C HIS A 38 2.50 -4.03 -8.30
N ALA A 39 2.19 -3.18 -9.26
CA ALA A 39 1.33 -2.02 -9.06
C ALA A 39 0.40 -1.88 -10.27
N CYS A 40 -0.87 -1.61 -10.02
CA CYS A 40 -1.86 -1.47 -11.08
C CYS A 40 -2.99 -0.54 -10.68
N THR A 41 -3.73 -0.07 -11.68
CA THR A 41 -5.02 0.60 -11.49
C THR A 41 -6.15 -0.40 -11.72
N ALA A 42 -7.35 -0.07 -11.23
CA ALA A 42 -8.51 -0.92 -11.43
C ALA A 42 -8.98 -0.88 -12.88
N ALA A 43 -9.28 -2.06 -13.46
CA ALA A 43 -9.81 -2.16 -14.80
C ALA A 43 -11.30 -1.82 -14.86
N HIS A 44 -12.04 -2.12 -13.79
CA HIS A 44 -13.52 -1.99 -13.72
C HIS A 44 -13.98 -1.31 -12.43
N HIS A 45 -13.22 -0.34 -11.94
CA HIS A 45 -13.55 0.44 -10.73
C HIS A 45 -13.68 -0.39 -9.45
N GLU A 46 -12.98 -1.53 -9.35
CA GLU A 46 -13.00 -2.36 -8.14
C GLU A 46 -12.37 -1.64 -6.94
N PHE A 47 -11.47 -0.71 -7.21
CA PHE A 47 -10.84 0.16 -6.20
C PHE A 47 -10.47 1.49 -6.83
N GLU A 48 -10.16 2.47 -5.99
CA GLU A 48 -9.70 3.80 -6.40
C GLU A 48 -8.18 3.89 -6.29
N GLY A 49 -7.56 4.62 -7.23
CA GLY A 49 -6.14 4.88 -7.20
C GLY A 49 -5.30 3.71 -7.70
N ILE A 50 -4.19 3.46 -7.01
CA ILE A 50 -3.21 2.44 -7.37
C ILE A 50 -3.22 1.36 -6.30
N ARG A 51 -3.23 0.10 -6.73
CA ARG A 51 -3.06 -1.05 -5.85
C ARG A 51 -1.64 -1.60 -6.00
N TYR A 52 -0.93 -1.66 -4.87
CA TYR A 52 0.37 -2.29 -4.80
C TYR A 52 0.23 -3.68 -4.22
N THR A 53 0.75 -4.68 -4.91
CA THR A 53 0.93 -6.01 -4.33
C THR A 53 2.28 -6.00 -3.64
N ILE A 54 2.27 -6.19 -2.33
CA ILE A 54 3.46 -6.08 -1.50
C ILE A 54 3.74 -7.39 -0.78
N LYS A 55 4.99 -7.60 -0.44
CA LYS A 55 5.41 -8.74 0.36
C LYS A 55 5.82 -8.27 1.76
N ILE A 56 5.19 -8.85 2.77
CA ILE A 56 5.50 -8.62 4.18
C ILE A 56 5.84 -9.99 4.77
N GLY A 57 7.14 -10.22 5.04
CA GLY A 57 7.58 -11.56 5.40
C GLY A 57 7.30 -12.54 4.26
N SER A 58 6.58 -13.61 4.54
CA SER A 58 6.17 -14.60 3.53
C SER A 58 4.77 -14.33 2.96
N ALA A 59 4.06 -13.31 3.46
CA ALA A 59 2.69 -13.02 3.04
C ALA A 59 2.65 -11.98 1.93
N GLU A 60 1.74 -12.17 0.97
CA GLU A 60 1.41 -11.16 -0.02
C GLU A 60 0.16 -10.43 0.44
N LYS A 61 0.19 -9.10 0.32
CA LYS A 61 -0.90 -8.23 0.74
C LYS A 61 -1.09 -7.12 -0.28
N TYR A 62 -2.26 -6.48 -0.23
CA TYR A 62 -2.54 -5.30 -1.05
C TYR A 62 -2.47 -4.04 -0.21
N LEU A 63 -1.84 -3.02 -0.78
CA LEU A 63 -1.78 -1.67 -0.22
C LEU A 63 -2.25 -0.71 -1.31
N TYR A 64 -3.15 0.19 -0.97
CA TYR A 64 -3.75 1.10 -1.94
C TYR A 64 -3.31 2.52 -1.69
N ARG A 65 -3.13 3.28 -2.75
CA ARG A 65 -2.85 4.70 -2.70
C ARG A 65 -3.85 5.44 -3.57
N ASP A 66 -4.56 6.39 -2.96
CA ASP A 66 -5.49 7.28 -3.66
C ASP A 66 -5.04 8.72 -3.41
N GLY A 67 -4.43 9.33 -4.43
CA GLY A 67 -3.82 10.64 -4.28
C GLY A 67 -2.68 10.61 -3.26
N LEU A 68 -2.87 11.33 -2.15
CA LEU A 68 -1.90 11.40 -1.07
C LEU A 68 -2.21 10.47 0.09
N GLN A 69 -3.30 9.70 0.00
CA GLN A 69 -3.75 8.83 1.07
C GLN A 69 -3.47 7.38 0.75
N TRP A 70 -3.13 6.62 1.79
CA TRP A 70 -2.90 5.19 1.71
C TRP A 70 -3.93 4.46 2.55
N TYR A 71 -4.40 3.33 2.05
CA TYR A 71 -5.34 2.53 2.80
C TYR A 71 -5.13 1.03 2.55
N VAL A 72 -5.64 0.24 3.47
CA VAL A 72 -5.75 -1.22 3.34
C VAL A 72 -7.22 -1.60 3.39
N ASP A 73 -7.54 -2.76 2.84
CA ASP A 73 -8.87 -3.32 2.89
C ASP A 73 -8.94 -4.32 4.04
N ARG A 74 -9.81 -4.06 4.99
CA ARG A 74 -10.04 -4.95 6.14
C ARG A 74 -11.27 -5.83 5.98
N SER A 75 -11.83 -5.90 4.79
CA SER A 75 -12.92 -6.82 4.52
C SER A 75 -12.47 -8.26 4.74
N PRO A 76 -13.31 -9.10 5.37
CA PRO A 76 -12.97 -10.51 5.55
C PRO A 76 -12.89 -11.26 4.22
#